data_7ab9d4f2efe239e983ee33d5680b92a5
#
_entry.id   7ab9d4f2efe239e983ee33d5680b92a5
#
_cell.length_a   1.000
_cell.length_b   1.000
_cell.length_c   1.000
_cell.angle_alpha   90.00
_cell.angle_beta   90.00
_cell.angle_gamma   90.00
#
_symmetry.space_group_name_H-M   'P 1'
#
loop_
_entity.id
_entity.type
_entity.pdbx_description
1 polymer ?
#
loop_
_entity_poly.entity_id
_entity_poly.type
_entity_poly.pdbx_seq_one_letter_code
_entity_poly.pdbx_strand_id
1 'polypeptide(L)'
;MTFSGKALVPTILVFSTALSTLAVAQGTPAVWIAPSLHRVGMSDAPGSGTDVNLSAARGEYESFQIVTNGASKGLGNVNVTISDLQGPGGQVIPHSSFTLYREKYVQVNSSSPNWKGPNQPMGPGWYPDALIPFTDPDSGKPLAGASLTAVPFDVKTGKNQPVWVDLLVPRSAEPGKYTGTYTVTSNQGNLTGSISLKVWNFTLPLAPSLKSSFLFFQAGSLAAQRELLRNKISPLSTSPADQPLLMKENGLSATHIGPFSGADIGRCNMSPAPSVNQFKAIAAAQQPGLMLYDYSADEIGHCSNLYPTIRQWANNMHQAGIKNLISMSPTPALYSDGSGSGRSAVDIWVLLPVMYNNSKKQVDEVMTKGDTVWSYNTLVQDAYSPKWLIDFDPVNFRIQPGFISQSLKLTGMLYWRVDKWPSDPWNNVNNGGTYSSSNYPGEGMLVYPGQQVGVKGVVASMRLKWLRDGVEDYDYVQILKGLGKEDLAMQISRSVGPDWTNWTRDAGAIESARQKLGETIDQLMTTSAPTTAPSGSRPSGN
;
A
#
# COMPACT_ATOMS: atom_id res chain seq x y z
N MET A 1 74.35 61.95 34.44
CA MET A 1 74.23 61.04 33.29
C MET A 1 72.72 60.88 33.03
N THR A 2 72.22 61.58 32.07
CA THR A 2 70.83 61.70 31.74
C THR A 2 70.52 60.75 30.58
N PHE A 3 69.53 59.84 30.76
CA PHE A 3 68.97 59.07 29.67
C PHE A 3 67.50 59.48 29.41
N SER A 4 67.29 59.99 28.18
CA SER A 4 66.03 60.37 27.64
C SER A 4 65.25 59.16 27.14
N GLY A 5 64.08 58.89 27.69
CA GLY A 5 63.14 57.85 27.19
C GLY A 5 62.05 58.46 26.34
N LYS A 6 61.99 58.09 25.08
CA LYS A 6 60.83 58.40 24.17
C LYS A 6 59.68 57.45 24.42
N ALA A 7 58.51 57.98 24.71
CA ALA A 7 57.26 57.22 24.80
C ALA A 7 56.69 56.91 23.39
N LEU A 8 56.46 55.61 23.11
CA LEU A 8 55.65 55.19 21.97
C LEU A 8 54.16 55.15 22.36
N VAL A 9 53.38 55.87 21.58
CA VAL A 9 51.90 55.79 21.67
C VAL A 9 51.40 54.66 20.76
N PRO A 10 50.66 53.66 21.25
CA PRO A 10 50.07 52.66 20.37
C PRO A 10 48.79 53.20 19.73
N THR A 11 48.74 53.18 18.39
CA THR A 11 47.54 53.44 17.60
C THR A 11 46.67 52.21 17.64
N ILE A 12 45.49 52.30 18.29
CA ILE A 12 44.47 51.24 18.30
C ILE A 12 43.68 51.37 17.01
N LEU A 13 43.83 50.39 16.09
CA LEU A 13 42.96 50.22 14.93
C LEU A 13 41.68 49.51 15.39
N VAL A 14 40.55 50.22 15.42
CA VAL A 14 39.22 49.64 15.67
C VAL A 14 38.72 49.03 14.35
N PHE A 15 38.79 47.68 14.27
CA PHE A 15 38.09 46.97 13.20
C PHE A 15 36.60 46.89 13.55
N SER A 16 35.81 47.68 12.84
CA SER A 16 34.35 47.59 12.86
C SER A 16 33.91 46.39 12.01
N THR A 17 33.65 45.25 12.64
CA THR A 17 33.01 44.09 12.00
C THR A 17 31.51 44.43 11.84
N ALA A 18 31.09 44.82 10.63
CA ALA A 18 29.70 44.87 10.26
C ALA A 18 29.16 43.43 10.24
N LEU A 19 28.44 43.05 11.27
CA LEU A 19 27.54 41.86 11.20
C LEU A 19 26.43 42.19 10.19
N SER A 20 26.57 41.71 8.97
CA SER A 20 25.44 41.61 8.05
C SER A 20 24.48 40.56 8.60
N THR A 21 23.46 41.00 9.32
CA THR A 21 22.25 40.21 9.56
C THR A 21 21.60 39.96 8.21
N LEU A 22 21.76 38.72 7.71
CA LEU A 22 20.92 38.21 6.62
C LEU A 22 19.46 38.32 7.09
N ALA A 23 18.77 39.36 6.60
CA ALA A 23 17.33 39.46 6.72
C ALA A 23 16.76 38.26 5.99
N VAL A 24 16.30 37.25 6.72
CA VAL A 24 15.45 36.18 6.18
C VAL A 24 14.23 36.89 5.59
N ALA A 25 14.07 36.81 4.28
CA ALA A 25 12.94 37.37 3.58
C ALA A 25 11.64 36.89 4.23
N GLN A 26 10.90 37.81 4.84
CA GLN A 26 9.58 37.50 5.41
C GLN A 26 8.64 37.21 4.24
N GLY A 27 8.25 35.92 4.04
CA GLY A 27 7.17 35.63 3.11
C GLY A 27 7.20 34.32 2.35
N THR A 28 8.20 33.46 2.55
CA THR A 28 8.21 32.13 1.90
C THR A 28 7.57 31.11 2.84
N PRO A 29 6.61 30.29 2.37
CA PRO A 29 6.07 29.20 3.19
C PRO A 29 7.18 28.22 3.56
N ALA A 30 7.18 27.75 4.80
CA ALA A 30 8.07 26.68 5.22
C ALA A 30 7.53 25.36 4.62
N VAL A 31 8.28 24.79 3.67
CA VAL A 31 7.92 23.57 2.94
C VAL A 31 9.09 22.59 3.00
N TRP A 32 8.79 21.32 3.16
CA TRP A 32 9.77 20.24 3.09
C TRP A 32 9.14 18.97 2.54
N ILE A 33 9.96 18.02 2.08
CA ILE A 33 9.54 16.74 1.51
C ILE A 33 9.74 15.62 2.52
N ALA A 34 8.71 14.79 2.69
CA ALA A 34 8.80 13.56 3.46
C ALA A 34 8.56 12.33 2.55
N PRO A 35 9.21 11.20 2.82
CA PRO A 35 8.93 9.96 2.12
C PRO A 35 7.52 9.44 2.43
N SER A 36 6.96 8.61 1.55
CA SER A 36 5.61 8.04 1.74
C SER A 36 5.50 7.20 3.01
N LEU A 37 6.53 6.40 3.31
CA LEU A 37 6.54 5.49 4.46
C LEU A 37 6.90 6.20 5.78
N HIS A 38 6.45 7.44 5.93
CA HIS A 38 6.63 8.24 7.13
C HIS A 38 5.32 8.95 7.51
N ARG A 39 4.94 8.91 8.77
CA ARG A 39 3.84 9.72 9.29
C ARG A 39 4.38 11.03 9.82
N VAL A 40 3.96 12.12 9.20
CA VAL A 40 4.29 13.46 9.67
C VAL A 40 3.31 13.86 10.76
N GLY A 41 3.78 13.96 11.99
CA GLY A 41 2.98 14.45 13.12
C GLY A 41 2.61 15.92 12.95
N MET A 42 1.43 16.28 13.45
CA MET A 42 0.91 17.67 13.38
C MET A 42 1.87 18.71 13.98
N SER A 43 2.72 18.29 14.91
CA SER A 43 3.64 19.17 15.65
C SER A 43 5.10 18.73 15.58
N ASP A 44 5.43 17.83 14.65
CA ASP A 44 6.81 17.40 14.43
C ASP A 44 7.65 18.60 13.97
N ALA A 45 8.93 18.57 14.31
CA ALA A 45 9.88 19.55 13.81
C ALA A 45 9.91 19.51 12.27
N PRO A 46 9.98 20.67 11.60
CA PRO A 46 10.10 20.71 10.14
C PRO A 46 11.36 19.96 9.67
N GLY A 47 11.19 19.16 8.61
CA GLY A 47 12.31 18.57 7.89
C GLY A 47 13.09 19.59 7.07
N SER A 48 14.13 19.15 6.41
CA SER A 48 14.95 19.93 5.50
C SER A 48 14.91 19.33 4.09
N GLY A 49 15.01 20.18 3.08
CA GLY A 49 15.03 19.78 1.67
C GLY A 49 13.66 19.88 0.99
N THR A 50 13.74 20.42 -0.20
CA THR A 50 12.56 20.69 -1.05
C THR A 50 12.60 19.90 -2.36
N ASP A 51 13.63 19.11 -2.59
CA ASP A 51 13.80 18.33 -3.81
C ASP A 51 13.23 16.93 -3.63
N VAL A 52 12.45 16.48 -4.63
CA VAL A 52 11.87 15.15 -4.73
C VAL A 52 12.73 14.30 -5.66
N ASN A 53 13.22 13.15 -5.18
CA ASN A 53 13.98 12.20 -5.97
C ASN A 53 13.30 10.82 -5.89
N LEU A 54 12.80 10.34 -7.02
CA LEU A 54 12.04 9.10 -7.13
C LEU A 54 12.68 8.16 -8.14
N SER A 55 12.42 6.87 -7.97
CA SER A 55 12.70 5.84 -8.97
C SER A 55 11.52 4.88 -9.01
N ALA A 56 11.03 4.55 -10.21
CA ALA A 56 9.86 3.69 -10.34
C ALA A 56 9.87 2.89 -11.64
N ALA A 57 9.18 1.75 -11.63
CA ALA A 57 8.84 1.01 -12.83
C ALA A 57 7.65 1.65 -13.56
N ARG A 58 7.45 1.29 -14.81
CA ARG A 58 6.21 1.64 -15.52
C ARG A 58 5.01 0.91 -14.92
N GLY A 59 3.88 1.59 -14.79
CA GLY A 59 2.65 1.04 -14.20
C GLY A 59 2.67 0.91 -12.68
N GLU A 60 3.67 1.51 -12.03
CA GLU A 60 3.83 1.60 -10.59
C GLU A 60 3.27 2.91 -10.05
N TYR A 61 2.79 2.85 -8.83
CA TYR A 61 2.53 4.05 -8.03
C TYR A 61 3.76 4.39 -7.18
N GLU A 62 4.25 5.61 -7.30
CA GLU A 62 5.29 6.13 -6.42
C GLU A 62 4.76 7.34 -5.67
N SER A 63 5.01 7.41 -4.37
CA SER A 63 4.39 8.41 -3.51
C SER A 63 5.38 9.16 -2.65
N PHE A 64 5.06 10.41 -2.35
CA PHE A 64 5.79 11.28 -1.42
C PHE A 64 4.85 12.28 -0.77
N GLN A 65 5.34 13.04 0.19
CA GLN A 65 4.55 14.06 0.88
C GLN A 65 5.21 15.43 0.70
N ILE A 66 4.39 16.43 0.35
CA ILE A 66 4.75 17.85 0.39
C ILE A 66 4.18 18.41 1.69
N VAL A 67 5.05 18.74 2.63
CA VAL A 67 4.64 19.18 3.95
C VAL A 67 4.76 20.70 4.06
N THR A 68 3.64 21.35 4.39
CA THR A 68 3.61 22.78 4.68
C THR A 68 3.57 23.02 6.18
N ASN A 69 4.35 23.97 6.68
CA ASN A 69 4.40 24.35 8.10
C ASN A 69 3.98 25.80 8.29
N GLY A 70 3.12 26.05 9.26
CA GLY A 70 2.60 27.37 9.57
C GLY A 70 3.60 28.36 10.18
N ALA A 71 4.83 27.89 10.46
CA ALA A 71 5.88 28.70 11.09
C ALA A 71 5.34 29.57 12.26
N SER A 72 5.77 30.84 12.36
CA SER A 72 5.36 31.74 13.44
C SER A 72 4.04 32.50 13.20
N LYS A 73 3.51 32.50 11.96
CA LYS A 73 2.34 33.31 11.58
C LYS A 73 1.15 32.51 11.03
N GLY A 74 1.34 31.22 10.77
CA GLY A 74 0.41 30.39 10.01
C GLY A 74 0.51 30.68 8.50
N LEU A 75 -0.16 29.84 7.70
CA LEU A 75 -0.33 30.03 6.25
C LEU A 75 -1.82 30.05 5.93
N GLY A 76 -2.23 30.98 5.10
CA GLY A 76 -3.61 31.08 4.62
C GLY A 76 -3.71 30.74 3.14
N ASN A 77 -4.85 30.16 2.74
CA ASN A 77 -5.20 29.90 1.34
C ASN A 77 -4.14 29.04 0.61
N VAL A 78 -3.66 27.97 1.27
CA VAL A 78 -2.63 27.09 0.72
C VAL A 78 -3.19 26.22 -0.39
N ASN A 79 -2.46 26.13 -1.51
CA ASN A 79 -2.70 25.18 -2.59
C ASN A 79 -1.37 24.58 -3.08
N VAL A 80 -1.44 23.40 -3.72
CA VAL A 80 -0.29 22.68 -4.28
C VAL A 80 -0.60 22.30 -5.71
N THR A 81 0.35 22.51 -6.61
CA THR A 81 0.27 22.10 -8.02
C THR A 81 1.56 21.40 -8.43
N ILE A 82 1.48 20.55 -9.44
CA ILE A 82 2.62 19.83 -10.02
C ILE A 82 2.65 20.09 -11.52
N SER A 83 3.84 20.31 -12.07
CA SER A 83 4.04 20.47 -13.53
C SER A 83 4.07 19.10 -14.22
N ASP A 84 3.96 19.08 -15.54
CA ASP A 84 4.37 17.95 -16.33
C ASP A 84 5.86 17.64 -16.09
N LEU A 85 6.25 16.36 -16.16
CA LEU A 85 7.64 15.97 -16.10
C LEU A 85 8.18 15.80 -17.53
N GLN A 86 9.28 16.48 -17.82
CA GLN A 86 10.00 16.40 -19.11
C GLN A 86 11.03 15.27 -19.06
N GLY A 87 11.01 14.39 -20.05
CA GLY A 87 11.80 13.18 -20.11
C GLY A 87 12.68 13.08 -21.35
N PRO A 88 13.31 11.91 -21.58
CA PRO A 88 14.19 11.67 -22.70
C PRO A 88 13.44 11.81 -24.04
N GLY A 89 14.12 12.33 -25.07
CA GLY A 89 13.56 12.42 -26.42
C GLY A 89 12.31 13.28 -26.57
N GLY A 90 12.03 14.18 -25.63
CA GLY A 90 10.82 15.00 -25.63
C GLY A 90 9.58 14.28 -25.07
N GLN A 91 9.74 13.12 -24.46
CA GLN A 91 8.66 12.42 -23.76
C GLN A 91 8.17 13.21 -22.55
N VAL A 92 6.89 13.11 -22.26
CA VAL A 92 6.26 13.85 -21.15
C VAL A 92 5.44 12.87 -20.30
N ILE A 93 5.64 12.92 -19.00
CA ILE A 93 4.66 12.39 -18.02
C ILE A 93 3.78 13.55 -17.60
N PRO A 94 2.48 13.56 -17.99
CA PRO A 94 1.62 14.69 -17.75
C PRO A 94 1.29 14.84 -16.26
N HIS A 95 1.03 16.07 -15.82
CA HIS A 95 0.59 16.34 -14.45
C HIS A 95 -0.68 15.59 -14.06
N SER A 96 -1.50 15.16 -15.01
CA SER A 96 -2.67 14.29 -14.78
C SER A 96 -2.30 12.87 -14.29
N SER A 97 -1.01 12.47 -14.38
CA SER A 97 -0.49 11.23 -13.77
C SER A 97 -0.32 11.36 -12.25
N PHE A 98 -0.44 12.55 -11.71
CA PHE A 98 -0.38 12.81 -10.28
C PHE A 98 -1.78 12.98 -9.69
N THR A 99 -2.01 12.34 -8.54
CA THR A 99 -3.20 12.55 -7.72
C THR A 99 -2.75 13.10 -6.36
N LEU A 100 -3.28 14.25 -5.99
CA LEU A 100 -2.93 14.93 -4.76
C LEU A 100 -4.05 14.77 -3.73
N TYR A 101 -3.66 14.61 -2.48
CA TYR A 101 -4.59 14.49 -1.36
C TYR A 101 -4.10 15.34 -0.18
N ARG A 102 -5.00 16.08 0.46
CA ARG A 102 -4.70 16.63 1.78
C ARG A 102 -4.86 15.54 2.82
N GLU A 103 -3.82 15.32 3.61
CA GLU A 103 -3.88 14.37 4.71
C GLU A 103 -4.73 14.93 5.85
N LYS A 104 -5.75 14.19 6.27
CA LYS A 104 -6.57 14.56 7.42
C LYS A 104 -6.09 13.81 8.65
N TYR A 105 -5.77 14.56 9.68
CA TYR A 105 -5.47 13.98 10.98
C TYR A 105 -6.75 13.47 11.65
N VAL A 106 -6.66 12.26 12.19
CA VAL A 106 -7.71 11.61 12.98
C VAL A 106 -7.21 11.37 14.40
N GLN A 107 -8.12 11.39 15.37
CA GLN A 107 -7.76 11.23 16.78
C GLN A 107 -7.94 9.79 17.23
N VAL A 108 -6.87 9.18 17.70
CA VAL A 108 -6.88 7.93 18.45
C VAL A 108 -7.00 8.28 19.93
N ASN A 109 -8.12 7.93 20.55
CA ASN A 109 -8.43 8.31 21.93
C ASN A 109 -7.78 7.38 22.95
N SER A 110 -7.65 6.10 22.61
CA SER A 110 -6.99 5.09 23.45
C SER A 110 -6.21 4.12 22.57
N SER A 111 -5.09 3.63 23.09
CA SER A 111 -4.19 2.73 22.38
C SER A 111 -4.86 1.40 22.02
N SER A 112 -4.40 0.81 20.93
CA SER A 112 -4.54 -0.63 20.71
C SER A 112 -3.94 -1.44 21.85
N PRO A 113 -4.38 -2.70 22.06
CA PRO A 113 -3.76 -3.57 23.05
C PRO A 113 -2.26 -3.71 22.85
N ASN A 114 -1.49 -3.57 23.94
CA ASN A 114 -0.04 -3.72 23.93
C ASN A 114 0.37 -5.01 24.68
N TRP A 115 0.85 -5.99 23.93
CA TRP A 115 1.29 -7.28 24.47
C TRP A 115 2.78 -7.29 24.86
N LYS A 116 3.40 -6.11 24.96
CA LYS A 116 4.80 -5.91 25.41
C LYS A 116 5.82 -6.74 24.63
N GLY A 117 5.70 -6.73 23.28
CA GLY A 117 6.61 -7.39 22.36
C GLY A 117 7.39 -6.41 21.49
N PRO A 118 8.05 -6.91 20.44
CA PRO A 118 8.86 -6.07 19.56
C PRO A 118 8.03 -5.14 18.66
N ASN A 119 6.71 -5.38 18.49
CA ASN A 119 5.82 -4.53 17.72
C ASN A 119 4.73 -3.96 18.64
N GLN A 120 4.86 -2.70 18.97
CA GLN A 120 4.00 -2.03 19.94
C GLN A 120 3.24 -0.87 19.29
N PRO A 121 2.01 -0.57 19.77
CA PRO A 121 1.29 0.62 19.34
C PRO A 121 2.00 1.89 19.82
N MET A 122 1.93 2.95 19.04
CA MET A 122 2.45 4.29 19.40
C MET A 122 1.56 5.01 20.42
N GLY A 123 0.32 4.52 20.63
CA GLY A 123 -0.59 5.02 21.66
C GLY A 123 -1.57 6.10 21.21
N PRO A 124 -2.26 6.75 22.14
CA PRO A 124 -3.21 7.83 21.85
C PRO A 124 -2.51 9.03 21.21
N GLY A 125 -3.17 9.66 20.23
CA GLY A 125 -2.61 10.82 19.56
C GLY A 125 -3.36 11.23 18.29
N TRP A 126 -2.80 12.19 17.57
CA TRP A 126 -3.28 12.61 16.25
C TRP A 126 -2.43 11.97 15.17
N TYR A 127 -3.06 11.25 14.26
CA TYR A 127 -2.41 10.53 13.16
C TYR A 127 -2.97 10.98 11.82
N PRO A 128 -2.14 11.31 10.81
CA PRO A 128 -2.62 11.45 9.46
C PRO A 128 -3.01 10.07 8.95
N ASP A 129 -4.23 9.94 8.39
CA ASP A 129 -4.73 8.67 7.87
C ASP A 129 -5.68 8.83 6.68
N ALA A 130 -6.71 9.69 6.82
CA ALA A 130 -7.67 9.90 5.74
C ALA A 130 -7.10 10.82 4.66
N LEU A 131 -7.34 10.48 3.39
CA LEU A 131 -6.84 11.20 2.23
C LEU A 131 -7.99 11.95 1.54
N ILE A 132 -8.03 13.29 1.67
CA ILE A 132 -9.02 14.16 1.01
C ILE A 132 -8.48 14.51 -0.37
N PRO A 133 -9.09 14.02 -1.48
CA PRO A 133 -8.53 14.25 -2.81
C PRO A 133 -8.73 15.70 -3.29
N PHE A 134 -7.81 16.19 -4.12
CA PHE A 134 -7.93 17.50 -4.78
C PHE A 134 -8.91 17.45 -5.96
N THR A 135 -8.91 16.31 -6.66
CA THR A 135 -9.80 16.01 -7.79
C THR A 135 -10.32 14.59 -7.61
N ASP A 136 -11.33 14.22 -8.36
CA ASP A 136 -11.84 12.85 -8.38
C ASP A 136 -10.73 11.88 -8.83
N PRO A 137 -10.33 10.90 -7.99
CA PRO A 137 -9.17 10.04 -8.29
C PRO A 137 -9.36 9.12 -9.50
N ASP A 138 -10.62 8.86 -9.91
CA ASP A 138 -10.92 8.01 -11.05
C ASP A 138 -10.94 8.77 -12.37
N SER A 139 -11.48 9.98 -12.36
CA SER A 139 -11.69 10.77 -13.58
C SER A 139 -10.76 11.99 -13.72
N GLY A 140 -10.04 12.39 -12.68
CA GLY A 140 -9.25 13.63 -12.61
C GLY A 140 -10.07 14.92 -12.62
N LYS A 141 -11.41 14.82 -12.59
CA LYS A 141 -12.30 15.99 -12.68
C LYS A 141 -12.43 16.71 -11.34
N PRO A 142 -12.78 18.03 -11.36
CA PRO A 142 -13.13 18.75 -10.15
C PRO A 142 -14.25 18.06 -9.37
N LEU A 143 -14.13 18.05 -8.03
CA LEU A 143 -15.12 17.51 -7.12
C LEU A 143 -16.31 18.47 -6.98
N ALA A 144 -17.51 17.93 -6.89
CA ALA A 144 -18.74 18.69 -6.68
C ALA A 144 -19.50 18.18 -5.45
N GLY A 145 -20.15 19.08 -4.72
CA GLY A 145 -20.98 18.73 -3.57
C GLY A 145 -20.21 18.29 -2.34
N ALA A 146 -18.87 18.49 -2.29
CA ALA A 146 -18.06 18.16 -1.13
C ALA A 146 -18.38 19.10 0.04
N SER A 147 -18.61 18.52 1.22
CA SER A 147 -18.66 19.26 2.48
C SER A 147 -17.28 19.36 3.16
N LEU A 148 -16.34 18.52 2.75
CA LEU A 148 -14.95 18.49 3.19
C LEU A 148 -14.04 18.61 1.96
N THR A 149 -13.40 19.78 1.78
CA THR A 149 -12.56 20.07 0.63
C THR A 149 -11.07 19.94 0.96
N ALA A 150 -10.27 19.53 -0.01
CA ALA A 150 -8.82 19.44 0.14
C ALA A 150 -8.15 20.81 0.08
N VAL A 151 -8.54 21.64 -0.89
CA VAL A 151 -7.93 22.95 -1.17
C VAL A 151 -9.00 24.01 -1.45
N PRO A 152 -8.70 25.32 -1.19
CA PRO A 152 -7.56 25.77 -0.42
C PRO A 152 -7.69 25.41 1.07
N PHE A 153 -6.57 25.41 1.80
CA PHE A 153 -6.57 25.15 3.24
C PHE A 153 -5.67 26.14 3.99
N ASP A 154 -5.90 26.25 5.31
CA ASP A 154 -5.06 27.05 6.18
C ASP A 154 -4.20 26.15 7.08
N VAL A 155 -2.98 26.60 7.39
CA VAL A 155 -2.07 25.93 8.32
C VAL A 155 -1.87 26.78 9.54
N LYS A 156 -2.24 26.27 10.71
CA LYS A 156 -2.09 27.00 11.98
C LYS A 156 -0.61 27.20 12.32
N THR A 157 -0.33 28.26 13.06
CA THR A 157 1.01 28.56 13.59
C THR A 157 1.64 27.33 14.25
N GLY A 158 2.88 27.01 13.87
CA GLY A 158 3.66 25.90 14.40
C GLY A 158 3.08 24.49 14.12
N LYS A 159 2.17 24.37 13.15
CA LYS A 159 1.59 23.08 12.77
C LYS A 159 2.01 22.68 11.36
N ASN A 160 2.08 21.36 11.13
CA ASN A 160 2.28 20.76 9.83
C ASN A 160 0.94 20.42 9.19
N GLN A 161 0.90 20.54 7.85
CA GLN A 161 -0.16 19.99 7.01
C GLN A 161 0.48 19.33 5.79
N PRO A 162 0.55 17.99 5.77
CA PRO A 162 1.05 17.26 4.62
C PRO A 162 0.01 17.21 3.49
N VAL A 163 0.53 17.18 2.27
CA VAL A 163 -0.17 16.81 1.05
C VAL A 163 0.48 15.54 0.51
N TRP A 164 -0.26 14.44 0.52
CA TRP A 164 0.13 13.19 -0.10
C TRP A 164 0.06 13.33 -1.63
N VAL A 165 1.08 12.86 -2.31
CA VAL A 165 1.17 12.85 -3.76
C VAL A 165 1.36 11.41 -4.24
N ASP A 166 0.43 10.90 -5.05
CA ASP A 166 0.57 9.67 -5.81
C ASP A 166 0.96 10.01 -7.25
N LEU A 167 2.04 9.43 -7.75
CA LEU A 167 2.40 9.41 -9.17
C LEU A 167 2.14 8.01 -9.71
N LEU A 168 1.24 7.85 -10.67
CA LEU A 168 1.17 6.64 -11.48
C LEU A 168 2.07 6.79 -12.70
N VAL A 169 3.18 6.07 -12.75
CA VAL A 169 4.07 6.09 -13.91
C VAL A 169 3.38 5.43 -15.11
N PRO A 170 3.14 6.16 -16.22
CA PRO A 170 2.46 5.58 -17.37
C PRO A 170 3.13 4.31 -17.88
N ARG A 171 2.34 3.30 -18.25
CA ARG A 171 2.87 2.06 -18.82
C ARG A 171 3.60 2.25 -20.17
N SER A 172 3.33 3.37 -20.85
CA SER A 172 3.96 3.80 -22.08
C SER A 172 5.15 4.73 -21.90
N ALA A 173 5.53 5.08 -20.65
CA ALA A 173 6.66 5.96 -20.40
C ALA A 173 7.97 5.32 -20.91
N GLU A 174 8.82 6.09 -21.58
CA GLU A 174 10.14 5.64 -21.94
C GLU A 174 11.05 5.57 -20.72
N PRO A 175 11.93 4.56 -20.61
CA PRO A 175 12.90 4.52 -19.52
C PRO A 175 13.85 5.71 -19.55
N GLY A 176 14.20 6.24 -18.37
CA GLY A 176 15.14 7.34 -18.27
C GLY A 176 14.77 8.35 -17.20
N LYS A 177 15.44 9.50 -17.21
CA LYS A 177 15.26 10.56 -16.23
C LYS A 177 14.20 11.57 -16.72
N TYR A 178 13.24 11.84 -15.84
CA TYR A 178 12.21 12.88 -16.00
C TYR A 178 12.40 13.95 -14.94
N THR A 179 12.14 15.22 -15.29
CA THR A 179 12.25 16.34 -14.36
C THR A 179 11.07 17.28 -14.48
N GLY A 180 10.66 17.86 -13.37
CA GLY A 180 9.59 18.85 -13.28
C GLY A 180 9.63 19.58 -11.95
N THR A 181 8.53 20.20 -11.58
CA THR A 181 8.43 20.99 -10.35
C THR A 181 7.09 20.78 -9.65
N TYR A 182 7.07 21.03 -8.36
CA TYR A 182 5.84 21.33 -7.63
C TYR A 182 5.87 22.77 -7.14
N THR A 183 4.69 23.37 -6.96
CA THR A 183 4.56 24.72 -6.42
C THR A 183 3.52 24.73 -5.30
N VAL A 184 3.93 25.24 -4.14
CA VAL A 184 3.05 25.56 -3.03
C VAL A 184 2.75 27.07 -3.11
N THR A 185 1.48 27.43 -3.15
CA THR A 185 1.02 28.83 -3.13
C THR A 185 0.30 29.11 -1.82
N SER A 186 0.42 30.34 -1.31
CA SER A 186 -0.28 30.80 -0.11
C SER A 186 -0.43 32.33 -0.10
N ASN A 187 -1.20 32.87 0.83
CA ASN A 187 -1.28 34.33 1.05
C ASN A 187 0.05 34.92 1.53
N GLN A 188 1.01 34.11 1.97
CA GLN A 188 2.33 34.51 2.44
C GLN A 188 3.43 34.38 1.37
N GLY A 189 3.05 34.01 0.14
CA GLY A 189 3.97 33.83 -0.98
C GLY A 189 3.98 32.39 -1.50
N ASN A 190 4.87 32.14 -2.46
CA ASN A 190 4.96 30.87 -3.16
C ASN A 190 6.35 30.23 -2.95
N LEU A 191 6.39 28.90 -2.97
CA LEU A 191 7.64 28.13 -3.02
C LEU A 191 7.53 27.08 -4.13
N THR A 192 8.58 26.94 -4.92
CA THR A 192 8.69 25.92 -5.96
C THR A 192 9.88 25.00 -5.63
N GLY A 193 9.65 23.69 -5.65
CA GLY A 193 10.69 22.68 -5.51
C GLY A 193 10.82 21.82 -6.76
N SER A 194 11.93 21.09 -6.89
CA SER A 194 12.21 20.22 -8.03
C SER A 194 11.66 18.80 -7.82
N ILE A 195 11.30 18.14 -8.93
CA ILE A 195 10.99 16.72 -9.00
C ILE A 195 11.91 16.06 -10.01
N SER A 196 12.61 15.00 -9.59
CA SER A 196 13.41 14.13 -10.43
C SER A 196 12.91 12.69 -10.28
N LEU A 197 12.53 12.05 -11.39
CA LEU A 197 12.08 10.67 -11.46
C LEU A 197 12.98 9.88 -12.40
N LYS A 198 13.50 8.74 -11.94
CA LYS A 198 14.08 7.72 -12.81
C LYS A 198 13.02 6.66 -13.13
N VAL A 199 12.63 6.53 -14.38
CA VAL A 199 11.79 5.43 -14.85
C VAL A 199 12.69 4.27 -15.26
N TRP A 200 12.51 3.11 -14.63
CA TRP A 200 13.24 1.89 -14.93
C TRP A 200 12.73 1.18 -16.20
N ASN A 201 13.57 0.40 -16.84
CA ASN A 201 13.25 -0.32 -18.08
C ASN A 201 12.47 -1.63 -17.85
N PHE A 202 11.45 -1.60 -17.00
CA PHE A 202 10.49 -2.71 -16.88
C PHE A 202 9.12 -2.18 -16.46
N THR A 203 8.12 -3.07 -16.50
CA THR A 203 6.73 -2.70 -16.23
C THR A 203 6.15 -3.65 -15.20
N LEU A 204 5.53 -3.12 -14.14
CA LEU A 204 4.79 -3.93 -13.19
C LEU A 204 3.52 -4.53 -13.84
N PRO A 205 3.09 -5.73 -13.45
CA PRO A 205 1.85 -6.32 -13.97
C PRO A 205 0.65 -5.43 -13.60
N LEU A 206 -0.36 -5.37 -14.48
CA LEU A 206 -1.61 -4.70 -14.13
C LEU A 206 -2.34 -5.48 -13.02
N ALA A 207 -2.46 -6.79 -13.21
CA ALA A 207 -2.99 -7.70 -12.20
C ALA A 207 -1.86 -8.14 -11.26
N PRO A 208 -1.93 -7.82 -9.96
CA PRO A 208 -0.88 -8.18 -9.02
C PRO A 208 -0.64 -9.70 -8.95
N SER A 209 0.62 -10.10 -8.76
CA SER A 209 0.97 -11.50 -8.53
C SER A 209 0.44 -12.00 -7.19
N LEU A 210 0.50 -11.17 -6.14
CA LEU A 210 -0.12 -11.46 -4.85
C LEU A 210 -1.64 -11.31 -4.97
N LYS A 211 -2.37 -12.40 -4.75
CA LYS A 211 -3.83 -12.35 -4.74
C LYS A 211 -4.35 -11.70 -3.46
N SER A 212 -5.56 -11.17 -3.51
CA SER A 212 -6.18 -10.60 -2.31
C SER A 212 -7.69 -10.77 -2.33
N SER A 213 -8.28 -10.67 -1.14
CA SER A 213 -9.72 -10.80 -0.90
C SER A 213 -10.10 -9.85 0.24
N PHE A 214 -10.58 -8.65 -0.12
CA PHE A 214 -10.93 -7.62 0.85
C PHE A 214 -12.44 -7.34 0.80
N LEU A 215 -13.10 -7.43 1.96
CA LEU A 215 -14.55 -7.45 2.02
C LEU A 215 -15.14 -6.05 2.16
N PHE A 216 -16.15 -5.75 1.33
CA PHE A 216 -17.09 -4.66 1.56
C PHE A 216 -18.39 -5.18 2.17
N PHE A 217 -18.90 -4.47 3.18
CA PHE A 217 -20.22 -4.74 3.76
C PHE A 217 -21.22 -3.61 3.51
N GLN A 218 -20.77 -2.37 3.35
CA GLN A 218 -21.62 -1.18 3.20
C GLN A 218 -21.44 -0.50 1.84
N ALA A 219 -20.25 -0.48 1.27
CA ALA A 219 -19.89 0.40 0.18
C ALA A 219 -19.37 -0.32 -1.08
N GLY A 220 -19.72 -1.58 -1.34
CA GLY A 220 -19.21 -2.40 -2.43
C GLY A 220 -19.65 -2.02 -3.85
N SER A 221 -19.88 -0.73 -4.16
CA SER A 221 -20.20 -0.25 -5.50
C SER A 221 -19.04 -0.44 -6.48
N LEU A 222 -19.32 -0.40 -7.79
CA LEU A 222 -18.28 -0.46 -8.84
C LEU A 222 -17.19 0.59 -8.61
N ALA A 223 -17.55 1.82 -8.24
CA ALA A 223 -16.57 2.88 -7.95
C ALA A 223 -15.68 2.53 -6.75
N ALA A 224 -16.24 1.91 -5.70
CA ALA A 224 -15.47 1.46 -4.54
C ALA A 224 -14.55 0.28 -4.88
N GLN A 225 -15.01 -0.66 -5.70
CA GLN A 225 -14.20 -1.78 -6.19
C GLN A 225 -13.02 -1.28 -7.05
N ARG A 226 -13.25 -0.28 -7.92
CA ARG A 226 -12.19 0.37 -8.69
C ARG A 226 -11.15 1.04 -7.79
N GLU A 227 -11.57 1.68 -6.69
CA GLU A 227 -10.63 2.29 -5.74
C GLU A 227 -9.73 1.24 -5.06
N LEU A 228 -10.26 0.09 -4.64
CA LEU A 228 -9.42 -1.00 -4.12
C LEU A 228 -8.44 -1.50 -5.18
N LEU A 229 -8.92 -1.79 -6.39
CA LEU A 229 -8.09 -2.31 -7.48
C LEU A 229 -7.02 -1.31 -7.93
N ARG A 230 -7.31 0.01 -7.92
CA ARG A 230 -6.30 1.07 -8.11
C ARG A 230 -5.18 0.97 -7.08
N ASN A 231 -5.50 0.55 -5.87
CA ASN A 231 -4.52 0.28 -4.82
C ASN A 231 -4.05 -1.18 -4.81
N LYS A 232 -4.11 -1.90 -5.95
CA LYS A 232 -3.60 -3.27 -6.14
C LYS A 232 -4.27 -4.31 -5.22
N ILE A 233 -5.42 -3.99 -4.65
CA ILE A 233 -6.19 -4.85 -3.73
C ILE A 233 -7.48 -5.28 -4.41
N SER A 234 -7.76 -6.60 -4.45
CA SER A 234 -8.98 -7.14 -5.03
C SER A 234 -10.13 -7.12 -4.01
N PRO A 235 -11.32 -6.65 -4.40
CA PRO A 235 -12.52 -6.87 -3.59
C PRO A 235 -12.84 -8.38 -3.53
N LEU A 236 -13.52 -8.82 -2.46
CA LEU A 236 -13.95 -10.22 -2.31
C LEU A 236 -14.74 -10.69 -3.52
N SER A 237 -15.79 -9.97 -3.87
CA SER A 237 -16.73 -10.33 -4.93
C SER A 237 -16.92 -9.18 -5.91
N THR A 238 -17.16 -9.53 -7.18
CA THR A 238 -17.47 -8.59 -8.25
C THR A 238 -18.67 -9.09 -9.06
N SER A 239 -19.50 -8.18 -9.54
CA SER A 239 -20.60 -8.53 -10.46
C SER A 239 -20.02 -9.07 -11.78
N PRO A 240 -20.52 -10.19 -12.33
CA PRO A 240 -20.11 -10.67 -13.65
C PRO A 240 -20.20 -9.60 -14.75
N ALA A 241 -21.16 -8.68 -14.66
CA ALA A 241 -21.31 -7.57 -15.60
C ALA A 241 -20.15 -6.56 -15.55
N ASP A 242 -19.54 -6.36 -14.39
CA ASP A 242 -18.45 -5.41 -14.18
C ASP A 242 -17.08 -6.03 -14.42
N GLN A 243 -16.96 -7.35 -14.38
CA GLN A 243 -15.68 -8.07 -14.49
C GLN A 243 -14.88 -7.72 -15.75
N PRO A 244 -15.47 -7.63 -16.98
CA PRO A 244 -14.68 -7.29 -18.16
C PRO A 244 -13.95 -5.95 -18.03
N LEU A 245 -14.64 -4.94 -17.49
CA LEU A 245 -14.09 -3.62 -17.23
C LEU A 245 -12.96 -3.68 -16.19
N LEU A 246 -13.24 -4.32 -15.04
CA LEU A 246 -12.32 -4.42 -13.92
C LEU A 246 -11.06 -5.22 -14.26
N MET A 247 -11.18 -6.28 -15.07
CA MET A 247 -10.04 -7.05 -15.57
C MET A 247 -9.15 -6.21 -16.50
N LYS A 248 -9.76 -5.54 -17.47
CA LYS A 248 -9.04 -4.78 -18.50
C LYS A 248 -8.37 -3.53 -17.95
N GLU A 249 -9.07 -2.76 -17.11
CA GLU A 249 -8.61 -1.44 -16.68
C GLU A 249 -7.92 -1.45 -15.31
N ASN A 250 -8.31 -2.37 -14.43
CA ASN A 250 -7.90 -2.36 -13.04
C ASN A 250 -7.16 -3.64 -12.58
N GLY A 251 -7.01 -4.64 -13.45
CA GLY A 251 -6.23 -5.84 -13.15
C GLY A 251 -6.92 -6.84 -12.21
N LEU A 252 -8.25 -6.88 -12.20
CA LEU A 252 -8.97 -7.94 -11.48
C LEU A 252 -8.54 -9.31 -12.02
N SER A 253 -8.13 -10.23 -11.14
CA SER A 253 -7.62 -11.55 -11.53
C SER A 253 -8.17 -12.71 -10.69
N ALA A 254 -8.97 -12.41 -9.67
CA ALA A 254 -9.62 -13.40 -8.82
C ALA A 254 -10.94 -12.84 -8.29
N THR A 255 -11.92 -13.69 -8.05
CA THR A 255 -13.19 -13.30 -7.43
C THR A 255 -13.78 -14.45 -6.64
N HIS A 256 -14.35 -14.15 -5.48
CA HIS A 256 -15.19 -15.07 -4.75
C HIS A 256 -16.52 -15.25 -5.48
N ILE A 257 -16.96 -16.48 -5.53
CA ILE A 257 -18.25 -16.88 -6.12
C ILE A 257 -18.92 -17.96 -5.27
N GLY A 258 -20.21 -18.00 -5.27
CA GLY A 258 -20.95 -19.01 -4.55
C GLY A 258 -21.58 -18.51 -3.25
N PRO A 259 -22.40 -19.33 -2.62
CA PRO A 259 -23.01 -19.00 -1.36
C PRO A 259 -22.04 -19.28 -0.21
N PHE A 260 -22.03 -18.43 0.80
CA PHE A 260 -21.44 -18.79 2.10
C PHE A 260 -22.22 -19.98 2.70
N SER A 261 -21.50 -20.97 3.25
CA SER A 261 -22.12 -22.20 3.75
C SER A 261 -23.01 -22.01 4.99
N GLY A 262 -23.02 -20.82 5.58
CA GLY A 262 -23.66 -20.59 6.87
C GLY A 262 -22.92 -21.25 8.03
N ALA A 263 -21.62 -21.57 7.86
CA ALA A 263 -20.82 -22.17 8.92
C ALA A 263 -20.86 -21.31 10.18
N ASP A 264 -21.32 -21.92 11.27
CA ASP A 264 -21.46 -21.29 12.59
C ASP A 264 -20.49 -21.95 13.55
N ILE A 265 -19.48 -21.21 13.97
CA ILE A 265 -18.43 -21.70 14.88
C ILE A 265 -18.94 -22.01 16.29
N GLY A 266 -19.99 -21.33 16.73
CA GLY A 266 -20.57 -21.53 18.07
C GLY A 266 -21.40 -22.81 18.17
N ARG A 267 -22.02 -23.22 17.06
CA ARG A 267 -22.87 -24.43 16.97
C ARG A 267 -22.20 -25.58 16.22
N CYS A 268 -21.10 -25.33 15.56
CA CYS A 268 -20.42 -26.27 14.68
C CYS A 268 -21.38 -26.93 13.67
N ASN A 269 -22.13 -26.09 12.95
CA ASN A 269 -23.01 -26.51 11.87
C ASN A 269 -22.74 -25.71 10.59
N MET A 270 -23.11 -26.25 9.45
CA MET A 270 -23.06 -25.62 8.14
C MET A 270 -24.10 -26.25 7.21
N SER A 271 -24.48 -25.53 6.17
CA SER A 271 -25.43 -26.02 5.16
C SER A 271 -24.85 -27.18 4.35
N PRO A 272 -25.71 -28.09 3.84
CA PRO A 272 -25.29 -29.08 2.86
C PRO A 272 -24.67 -28.44 1.62
N ALA A 273 -23.74 -29.17 0.97
CA ALA A 273 -23.10 -28.67 -0.24
C ALA A 273 -24.10 -28.46 -1.39
N PRO A 274 -24.06 -27.33 -2.10
CA PRO A 274 -24.73 -27.18 -3.39
C PRO A 274 -24.28 -28.29 -4.36
N SER A 275 -25.15 -28.66 -5.29
CA SER A 275 -24.82 -29.63 -6.32
C SER A 275 -23.72 -29.14 -7.27
N VAL A 276 -23.01 -30.06 -7.91
CA VAL A 276 -22.03 -29.76 -8.96
C VAL A 276 -22.62 -28.87 -10.06
N ASN A 277 -23.87 -29.12 -10.47
CA ASN A 277 -24.54 -28.34 -11.51
C ASN A 277 -24.81 -26.90 -11.08
N GLN A 278 -25.14 -26.67 -9.81
CA GLN A 278 -25.27 -25.31 -9.26
C GLN A 278 -23.94 -24.58 -9.29
N PHE A 279 -22.84 -25.19 -8.83
CA PHE A 279 -21.51 -24.59 -8.90
C PHE A 279 -21.04 -24.34 -10.35
N LYS A 280 -21.30 -25.28 -11.28
CA LYS A 280 -21.01 -25.07 -12.71
C LYS A 280 -21.78 -23.89 -13.30
N ALA A 281 -23.05 -23.72 -12.94
CA ALA A 281 -23.85 -22.58 -13.39
C ALA A 281 -23.31 -21.24 -12.86
N ILE A 282 -22.89 -21.21 -11.58
CA ILE A 282 -22.29 -20.01 -10.97
C ILE A 282 -20.94 -19.70 -11.64
N ALA A 283 -20.10 -20.71 -11.87
CA ALA A 283 -18.80 -20.52 -12.51
C ALA A 283 -18.92 -20.06 -13.96
N ALA A 284 -19.89 -20.61 -14.71
CA ALA A 284 -20.13 -20.26 -16.12
C ALA A 284 -20.62 -18.81 -16.32
N ALA A 285 -21.15 -18.18 -15.28
CA ALA A 285 -21.56 -16.78 -15.31
C ALA A 285 -20.37 -15.81 -15.20
N GLN A 286 -19.18 -16.29 -14.79
CA GLN A 286 -18.00 -15.44 -14.57
C GLN A 286 -17.19 -15.27 -15.86
N GLN A 287 -16.38 -14.20 -15.89
CA GLN A 287 -15.49 -13.97 -17.03
C GLN A 287 -14.35 -15.00 -17.05
N PRO A 288 -14.01 -15.56 -18.23
CA PRO A 288 -12.86 -16.44 -18.38
C PRO A 288 -11.56 -15.77 -17.97
N GLY A 289 -10.65 -16.55 -17.37
CA GLY A 289 -9.34 -16.07 -16.93
C GLY A 289 -9.29 -15.60 -15.47
N LEU A 290 -10.41 -15.46 -14.80
CA LEU A 290 -10.45 -15.21 -13.35
C LEU A 290 -10.17 -16.49 -12.56
N MET A 291 -9.37 -16.39 -11.49
CA MET A 291 -9.31 -17.41 -10.47
C MET A 291 -10.61 -17.38 -9.66
N LEU A 292 -11.39 -18.44 -9.77
CA LEU A 292 -12.65 -18.58 -9.04
C LEU A 292 -12.43 -19.32 -7.73
N TYR A 293 -12.92 -18.76 -6.64
CA TYR A 293 -12.87 -19.40 -5.34
C TYR A 293 -14.16 -19.15 -4.55
N ASP A 294 -14.44 -20.03 -3.61
CA ASP A 294 -15.51 -19.86 -2.63
C ASP A 294 -14.92 -19.81 -1.23
N TYR A 295 -15.25 -18.77 -0.47
CA TYR A 295 -14.95 -18.66 0.95
C TYR A 295 -16.02 -19.41 1.73
N SER A 296 -15.91 -20.75 1.73
CA SER A 296 -17.01 -21.62 2.18
C SER A 296 -17.22 -21.62 3.69
N ALA A 297 -16.17 -21.42 4.49
CA ALA A 297 -16.26 -21.40 5.96
C ALA A 297 -15.17 -20.54 6.59
N ASP A 298 -15.45 -20.00 7.78
CA ASP A 298 -14.60 -19.07 8.52
C ASP A 298 -14.33 -19.59 9.94
N GLU A 299 -13.04 -19.60 10.34
CA GLU A 299 -12.52 -19.88 11.69
C GLU A 299 -13.04 -21.17 12.36
N ILE A 300 -13.40 -22.17 11.60
CA ILE A 300 -14.06 -23.41 12.07
C ILE A 300 -13.11 -24.49 12.61
N GLY A 301 -11.85 -24.15 12.91
CA GLY A 301 -10.80 -25.12 13.24
C GLY A 301 -11.11 -26.08 14.39
N HIS A 302 -11.97 -25.72 15.33
CA HIS A 302 -12.41 -26.59 16.43
C HIS A 302 -13.63 -27.44 16.09
N CYS A 303 -14.28 -27.26 14.93
CA CYS A 303 -15.51 -27.94 14.52
C CYS A 303 -15.20 -29.16 13.64
N SER A 304 -14.50 -30.16 14.16
CA SER A 304 -14.07 -31.34 13.39
C SER A 304 -15.23 -32.16 12.82
N ASN A 305 -16.43 -32.06 13.40
CA ASN A 305 -17.64 -32.68 12.88
C ASN A 305 -18.08 -32.12 11.52
N LEU A 306 -17.59 -30.94 11.11
CA LEU A 306 -17.88 -30.32 9.80
C LEU A 306 -17.01 -30.85 8.67
N TYR A 307 -15.89 -31.53 8.97
CA TYR A 307 -14.94 -31.97 7.94
C TYR A 307 -15.54 -32.85 6.83
N PRO A 308 -16.46 -33.79 7.10
CA PRO A 308 -17.13 -34.54 6.04
C PRO A 308 -17.95 -33.61 5.10
N THR A 309 -18.66 -32.63 5.66
CA THR A 309 -19.44 -31.67 4.88
C THR A 309 -18.53 -30.77 4.05
N ILE A 310 -17.41 -30.29 4.61
CA ILE A 310 -16.40 -29.49 3.89
C ILE A 310 -15.82 -30.26 2.71
N ARG A 311 -15.51 -31.56 2.88
CA ARG A 311 -15.07 -32.40 1.75
C ARG A 311 -16.12 -32.48 0.65
N GLN A 312 -17.40 -32.61 1.00
CA GLN A 312 -18.48 -32.63 0.01
C GLN A 312 -18.59 -31.30 -0.74
N TRP A 313 -18.47 -30.18 -0.02
CA TRP A 313 -18.41 -28.84 -0.64
C TRP A 313 -17.25 -28.76 -1.61
N ALA A 314 -16.04 -29.09 -1.15
CA ALA A 314 -14.82 -29.05 -1.95
C ALA A 314 -14.93 -29.93 -3.22
N ASN A 315 -15.35 -31.18 -3.08
CA ASN A 315 -15.51 -32.09 -4.21
C ASN A 315 -16.46 -31.53 -5.28
N ASN A 316 -17.59 -30.97 -4.86
CA ASN A 316 -18.56 -30.37 -5.79
C ASN A 316 -18.01 -29.11 -6.46
N MET A 317 -17.30 -28.25 -5.72
CA MET A 317 -16.62 -27.07 -6.24
C MET A 317 -15.50 -27.42 -7.22
N HIS A 318 -14.66 -28.39 -6.89
CA HIS A 318 -13.55 -28.84 -7.74
C HIS A 318 -14.02 -29.32 -9.12
N GLN A 319 -15.15 -30.04 -9.18
CA GLN A 319 -15.76 -30.47 -10.43
C GLN A 319 -16.31 -29.29 -11.28
N ALA A 320 -16.46 -28.12 -10.67
CA ALA A 320 -16.85 -26.87 -11.34
C ALA A 320 -15.66 -25.93 -11.58
N GLY A 321 -14.44 -26.32 -11.26
CA GLY A 321 -13.24 -25.48 -11.41
C GLY A 321 -13.11 -24.37 -10.37
N ILE A 322 -13.81 -24.48 -9.24
CA ILE A 322 -13.81 -23.50 -8.14
C ILE A 322 -12.86 -24.00 -7.04
N LYS A 323 -12.02 -23.10 -6.50
CA LYS A 323 -11.16 -23.37 -5.36
C LYS A 323 -11.92 -23.18 -4.04
N ASN A 324 -11.65 -24.01 -3.05
CA ASN A 324 -12.18 -23.83 -1.71
C ASN A 324 -11.19 -23.03 -0.84
N LEU A 325 -11.63 -21.91 -0.28
CA LEU A 325 -10.88 -21.07 0.65
C LEU A 325 -11.52 -21.19 2.04
N ILE A 326 -10.70 -21.43 3.05
CA ILE A 326 -11.13 -21.46 4.46
C ILE A 326 -10.07 -20.78 5.34
N SER A 327 -10.50 -19.96 6.30
CA SER A 327 -9.63 -19.40 7.34
C SER A 327 -9.52 -20.38 8.52
N MET A 328 -8.46 -21.18 8.54
CA MET A 328 -8.12 -22.10 9.63
C MET A 328 -6.69 -22.65 9.48
N SER A 329 -6.11 -23.12 10.58
CA SER A 329 -4.86 -23.88 10.52
C SER A 329 -5.05 -25.18 9.73
N PRO A 330 -4.08 -25.56 8.87
CA PRO A 330 -4.16 -26.81 8.13
C PRO A 330 -4.26 -28.04 9.04
N THR A 331 -5.07 -29.01 8.63
CA THR A 331 -5.26 -30.27 9.36
C THR A 331 -5.26 -31.46 8.40
N PRO A 332 -4.58 -32.59 8.75
CA PRO A 332 -4.54 -33.79 7.92
C PRO A 332 -5.93 -34.33 7.53
N ALA A 333 -6.94 -34.07 8.36
CA ALA A 333 -8.31 -34.48 8.09
C ALA A 333 -8.90 -33.86 6.81
N LEU A 334 -8.36 -32.74 6.31
CA LEU A 334 -8.80 -32.04 5.09
C LEU A 334 -7.79 -32.11 3.93
N TYR A 335 -6.75 -32.97 4.04
CA TYR A 335 -5.75 -33.18 2.96
C TYR A 335 -6.28 -34.02 1.81
N SER A 336 -7.55 -34.37 1.81
CA SER A 336 -8.27 -35.04 0.72
C SER A 336 -9.70 -34.49 0.65
N ASP A 337 -10.18 -34.20 -0.57
CA ASP A 337 -11.57 -33.85 -0.86
C ASP A 337 -12.50 -35.08 -0.93
N GLY A 338 -11.94 -36.31 -0.78
CA GLY A 338 -12.68 -37.56 -0.86
C GLY A 338 -12.91 -38.10 -2.27
N SER A 339 -12.44 -37.39 -3.33
CA SER A 339 -12.59 -37.83 -4.72
C SER A 339 -11.61 -38.95 -5.14
N GLY A 340 -10.57 -39.20 -4.36
CA GLY A 340 -9.48 -40.08 -4.74
C GLY A 340 -8.40 -39.42 -5.63
N SER A 341 -8.54 -38.16 -6.01
CA SER A 341 -7.57 -37.43 -6.83
C SER A 341 -6.28 -37.04 -6.08
N GLY A 342 -6.26 -37.13 -4.77
CA GLY A 342 -5.18 -36.63 -3.92
C GLY A 342 -5.25 -35.11 -3.63
N ARG A 343 -6.24 -34.41 -4.19
CA ARG A 343 -6.46 -32.97 -3.95
C ARG A 343 -7.00 -32.73 -2.55
N SER A 344 -6.53 -31.68 -1.90
CA SER A 344 -7.01 -31.26 -0.59
C SER A 344 -8.45 -30.74 -0.66
N ALA A 345 -9.21 -30.85 0.43
CA ALA A 345 -10.53 -30.23 0.55
C ALA A 345 -10.45 -28.71 0.72
N VAL A 346 -9.28 -28.17 1.01
CA VAL A 346 -9.03 -26.73 1.08
C VAL A 346 -7.85 -26.42 0.16
N ASP A 347 -8.07 -25.61 -0.84
CA ASP A 347 -7.04 -25.18 -1.80
C ASP A 347 -6.28 -23.96 -1.32
N ILE A 348 -6.97 -23.09 -0.55
CA ILE A 348 -6.45 -21.82 -0.06
C ILE A 348 -6.66 -21.76 1.45
N TRP A 349 -5.60 -21.98 2.19
CA TRP A 349 -5.57 -21.91 3.64
C TRP A 349 -5.26 -20.48 4.07
N VAL A 350 -6.16 -19.82 4.80
CA VAL A 350 -5.97 -18.43 5.25
C VAL A 350 -5.65 -18.41 6.72
N LEU A 351 -4.48 -17.87 7.08
CA LEU A 351 -3.94 -17.93 8.43
C LEU A 351 -3.55 -16.56 9.00
N LEU A 352 -3.88 -16.34 10.26
CA LEU A 352 -3.21 -15.32 11.07
C LEU A 352 -1.73 -15.68 11.27
N PRO A 353 -0.84 -14.68 11.46
CA PRO A 353 0.57 -14.94 11.77
C PRO A 353 0.78 -15.93 12.94
N VAL A 354 -0.01 -15.81 14.00
CA VAL A 354 0.05 -16.71 15.15
C VAL A 354 -0.38 -18.13 14.78
N MET A 355 -1.40 -18.28 13.93
CA MET A 355 -1.84 -19.60 13.43
C MET A 355 -0.76 -20.22 12.56
N TYR A 356 -0.14 -19.44 11.66
CA TYR A 356 0.97 -19.89 10.83
C TYR A 356 2.13 -20.45 11.68
N ASN A 357 2.59 -19.68 12.67
CA ASN A 357 3.70 -20.10 13.54
C ASN A 357 3.36 -21.35 14.35
N ASN A 358 2.14 -21.46 14.88
CA ASN A 358 1.69 -22.60 15.67
C ASN A 358 1.47 -23.88 14.84
N SER A 359 1.25 -23.73 13.52
CA SER A 359 0.99 -24.87 12.62
C SER A 359 2.03 -24.98 11.48
N LYS A 360 3.26 -24.53 11.70
CA LYS A 360 4.30 -24.46 10.67
C LYS A 360 4.52 -25.77 9.91
N LYS A 361 4.53 -26.90 10.62
CA LYS A 361 4.67 -28.23 10.01
C LYS A 361 3.54 -28.51 9.03
N GLN A 362 2.29 -28.29 9.43
CA GLN A 362 1.12 -28.50 8.60
C GLN A 362 1.07 -27.53 7.41
N VAL A 363 1.54 -26.30 7.61
CA VAL A 363 1.70 -25.32 6.53
C VAL A 363 2.68 -25.84 5.48
N ASP A 364 3.84 -26.35 5.87
CA ASP A 364 4.82 -26.93 4.94
C ASP A 364 4.26 -28.16 4.20
N GLU A 365 3.50 -29.01 4.91
CA GLU A 365 2.84 -30.17 4.33
C GLU A 365 1.84 -29.78 3.22
N VAL A 366 0.95 -28.81 3.46
CA VAL A 366 -0.04 -28.38 2.45
C VAL A 366 0.62 -27.66 1.28
N MET A 367 1.63 -26.83 1.51
CA MET A 367 2.41 -26.21 0.43
C MET A 367 3.11 -27.26 -0.44
N THR A 368 3.66 -28.33 0.18
CA THR A 368 4.28 -29.44 -0.55
C THR A 368 3.26 -30.23 -1.39
N LYS A 369 2.01 -30.30 -0.94
CA LYS A 369 0.89 -30.90 -1.71
C LYS A 369 0.44 -30.04 -2.90
N GLY A 370 0.85 -28.77 -2.97
CA GLY A 370 0.44 -27.80 -4.00
C GLY A 370 -0.71 -26.91 -3.60
N ASP A 371 -1.18 -26.99 -2.35
CA ASP A 371 -2.13 -26.00 -1.82
C ASP A 371 -1.45 -24.65 -1.63
N THR A 372 -2.24 -23.59 -1.58
CA THR A 372 -1.76 -22.24 -1.36
C THR A 372 -2.09 -21.75 0.05
N VAL A 373 -1.22 -20.91 0.59
CA VAL A 373 -1.41 -20.29 1.89
C VAL A 373 -1.47 -18.78 1.73
N TRP A 374 -2.52 -18.18 2.28
CA TRP A 374 -2.72 -16.74 2.37
C TRP A 374 -2.59 -16.29 3.81
N SER A 375 -2.22 -15.05 4.02
CA SER A 375 -2.29 -14.42 5.34
C SER A 375 -3.55 -13.59 5.50
N TYR A 376 -4.01 -13.42 6.75
CA TYR A 376 -4.92 -12.32 7.07
C TYR A 376 -4.45 -11.57 8.31
N ASN A 377 -4.99 -10.38 8.50
CA ASN A 377 -4.65 -9.50 9.60
C ASN A 377 -5.96 -9.01 10.23
N THR A 378 -6.02 -9.00 11.54
CA THR A 378 -7.13 -8.44 12.31
C THR A 378 -6.70 -8.24 13.76
N LEU A 379 -7.19 -7.18 14.40
CA LEU A 379 -6.97 -6.89 15.80
C LEU A 379 -5.47 -6.91 16.20
N VAL A 380 -5.18 -7.30 17.45
CA VAL A 380 -3.83 -7.60 17.94
C VAL A 380 -3.83 -9.02 18.50
N GLN A 381 -3.36 -9.97 17.70
CA GLN A 381 -3.40 -11.41 17.99
C GLN A 381 -2.10 -11.94 18.62
N ASP A 382 -1.02 -11.18 18.50
CA ASP A 382 0.31 -11.50 19.03
C ASP A 382 1.12 -10.21 19.25
N ALA A 383 2.30 -10.35 19.83
CA ALA A 383 3.17 -9.24 20.19
C ALA A 383 4.23 -8.88 19.11
N TYR A 384 4.29 -9.59 17.97
CA TYR A 384 5.43 -9.53 17.07
C TYR A 384 5.08 -9.25 15.60
N SER A 385 3.97 -9.78 15.08
CA SER A 385 3.62 -9.64 13.66
C SER A 385 3.16 -8.22 13.31
N PRO A 386 3.17 -7.86 12.02
CA PRO A 386 2.60 -6.58 11.57
C PRO A 386 1.13 -6.41 11.97
N LYS A 387 0.71 -5.18 12.27
CA LYS A 387 -0.67 -4.83 12.65
C LYS A 387 -1.18 -3.71 11.76
N TRP A 388 -2.42 -3.83 11.26
CA TRP A 388 -3.04 -2.86 10.36
C TRP A 388 -3.97 -1.89 11.07
N LEU A 389 -3.50 -1.34 12.20
CA LEU A 389 -4.20 -0.37 13.03
C LEU A 389 -3.55 1.01 12.93
N ILE A 390 -4.32 2.08 13.14
CA ILE A 390 -3.84 3.46 12.92
C ILE A 390 -2.66 3.80 13.81
N ASP A 391 -2.64 3.33 15.04
CA ASP A 391 -1.59 3.61 16.02
C ASP A 391 -0.38 2.66 15.94
N PHE A 392 -0.17 2.01 14.76
CA PHE A 392 1.06 1.27 14.45
C PHE A 392 1.84 1.98 13.36
N ASP A 393 3.16 1.78 13.37
CA ASP A 393 4.08 2.37 12.39
C ASP A 393 3.72 1.99 10.95
N PRO A 394 3.88 2.89 9.96
CA PRO A 394 3.62 2.64 8.54
C PRO A 394 4.26 1.37 7.96
N VAL A 395 5.45 1.01 8.44
CA VAL A 395 6.16 -0.20 8.02
C VAL A 395 5.31 -1.46 8.16
N ASN A 396 4.43 -1.52 9.19
CA ASN A 396 3.52 -2.65 9.41
C ASN A 396 2.64 -2.99 8.20
N PHE A 397 2.23 -1.98 7.45
CA PHE A 397 1.32 -2.17 6.31
C PHE A 397 2.05 -2.66 5.06
N ARG A 398 3.25 -2.15 4.80
CA ARG A 398 4.02 -2.46 3.60
C ARG A 398 4.77 -3.79 3.70
N ILE A 399 5.34 -4.11 4.86
CA ILE A 399 6.22 -5.26 5.03
C ILE A 399 5.51 -6.61 4.88
N GLN A 400 4.23 -6.71 5.30
CA GLN A 400 3.48 -7.95 5.25
C GLN A 400 3.16 -8.41 3.83
N PRO A 401 2.48 -7.61 2.96
CA PRO A 401 2.19 -8.03 1.60
C PRO A 401 3.45 -8.22 0.75
N GLY A 402 4.47 -7.41 0.95
CA GLY A 402 5.71 -7.45 0.20
C GLY A 402 6.64 -8.59 0.62
N PHE A 403 7.55 -8.27 1.51
CA PHE A 403 8.72 -9.09 1.78
C PHE A 403 8.44 -10.32 2.66
N ILE A 404 7.57 -10.19 3.68
CA ILE A 404 7.20 -11.35 4.52
C ILE A 404 6.45 -12.38 3.68
N SER A 405 5.48 -11.95 2.88
CA SER A 405 4.72 -12.86 2.02
C SER A 405 5.62 -13.60 1.04
N GLN A 406 6.60 -12.91 0.44
CA GLN A 406 7.59 -13.55 -0.43
C GLN A 406 8.49 -14.54 0.33
N SER A 407 9.00 -14.14 1.49
CA SER A 407 9.90 -14.99 2.30
C SER A 407 9.24 -16.27 2.79
N LEU A 408 7.95 -16.20 3.08
CA LEU A 408 7.14 -17.34 3.56
C LEU A 408 6.38 -18.05 2.42
N LYS A 409 6.58 -17.65 1.15
CA LYS A 409 5.91 -18.22 -0.04
C LYS A 409 4.37 -18.11 0.03
N LEU A 410 3.86 -17.07 0.69
CA LEU A 410 2.43 -16.81 0.70
C LEU A 410 2.00 -16.21 -0.65
N THR A 411 0.86 -16.63 -1.17
CA THR A 411 0.40 -16.25 -2.50
C THR A 411 -0.79 -15.30 -2.49
N GLY A 412 -1.22 -14.90 -1.30
CA GLY A 412 -2.33 -13.97 -1.16
C GLY A 412 -2.54 -13.48 0.25
N MET A 413 -3.51 -12.60 0.39
CA MET A 413 -3.92 -12.03 1.66
C MET A 413 -5.44 -11.77 1.69
N LEU A 414 -6.01 -11.85 2.88
CA LEU A 414 -7.41 -11.58 3.15
C LEU A 414 -7.54 -10.49 4.20
N TYR A 415 -8.57 -9.65 4.06
CA TYR A 415 -8.97 -8.72 5.10
C TYR A 415 -10.49 -8.73 5.25
N TRP A 416 -10.94 -8.98 6.47
CA TRP A 416 -12.32 -9.31 6.77
C TRP A 416 -13.33 -8.18 6.45
N ARG A 417 -12.87 -6.91 6.44
CA ARG A 417 -13.68 -5.73 6.10
C ARG A 417 -12.82 -4.50 5.85
N VAL A 418 -13.24 -3.62 4.92
CA VAL A 418 -12.55 -2.36 4.64
C VAL A 418 -13.38 -1.12 4.98
N ASP A 419 -14.67 -1.26 5.23
CA ASP A 419 -15.66 -0.19 5.38
C ASP A 419 -16.46 -0.27 6.70
N LYS A 420 -15.83 -0.75 7.79
CA LYS A 420 -16.43 -0.75 9.12
C LYS A 420 -16.40 0.66 9.73
N TRP A 421 -17.27 1.48 9.23
CA TRP A 421 -17.34 2.87 9.67
C TRP A 421 -18.16 3.04 10.95
N PRO A 422 -17.67 3.82 11.94
CA PRO A 422 -18.51 4.42 12.96
C PRO A 422 -19.46 5.46 12.33
N SER A 423 -20.33 6.06 13.12
CA SER A 423 -21.32 7.04 12.64
C SER A 423 -20.70 8.26 11.93
N ASP A 424 -19.47 8.65 12.31
CA ASP A 424 -18.72 9.75 11.73
C ASP A 424 -17.26 9.35 11.53
N PRO A 425 -16.95 8.58 10.45
CA PRO A 425 -15.63 8.02 10.25
C PRO A 425 -14.55 9.07 9.96
N TRP A 426 -14.94 10.26 9.47
CA TRP A 426 -14.00 11.34 9.21
C TRP A 426 -13.47 12.02 10.48
N ASN A 427 -14.17 11.88 11.61
CA ASN A 427 -13.77 12.45 12.90
C ASN A 427 -13.62 11.40 14.01
N ASN A 428 -14.11 10.17 13.80
CA ASN A 428 -13.99 9.08 14.76
C ASN A 428 -13.51 7.81 14.08
N VAL A 429 -12.34 7.32 14.47
CA VAL A 429 -11.72 6.09 13.99
C VAL A 429 -11.59 5.02 15.09
N ASN A 430 -12.17 5.28 16.25
CA ASN A 430 -12.05 4.43 17.43
C ASN A 430 -13.10 3.31 17.34
N ASN A 431 -12.65 2.11 17.03
CA ASN A 431 -13.44 0.90 16.89
C ASN A 431 -13.30 0.02 18.15
N GLY A 432 -13.93 0.47 19.23
CA GLY A 432 -14.03 -0.30 20.46
C GLY A 432 -15.33 -1.11 20.54
N GLY A 433 -15.37 -2.11 21.41
CA GLY A 433 -16.59 -2.76 21.87
C GLY A 433 -17.23 -3.80 20.95
N THR A 434 -16.77 -4.00 19.72
CA THR A 434 -17.35 -5.03 18.85
C THR A 434 -16.86 -6.43 19.21
N TYR A 435 -15.62 -6.57 19.65
CA TYR A 435 -14.98 -7.87 19.94
C TYR A 435 -14.40 -7.95 21.34
N SER A 436 -14.19 -6.82 21.99
CA SER A 436 -13.69 -6.74 23.36
C SER A 436 -13.89 -5.32 23.92
N SER A 437 -13.56 -5.10 25.20
CA SER A 437 -13.47 -3.77 25.81
C SER A 437 -12.30 -2.92 25.27
N SER A 438 -11.43 -3.50 24.47
CA SER A 438 -10.24 -2.85 23.91
C SER A 438 -10.58 -1.97 22.71
N ASN A 439 -9.80 -0.92 22.50
CA ASN A 439 -9.87 -0.09 21.30
C ASN A 439 -8.97 -0.67 20.18
N TYR A 440 -9.46 -0.62 18.96
CA TYR A 440 -8.73 -1.01 17.76
C TYR A 440 -8.92 0.08 16.70
N PRO A 441 -8.17 1.19 16.77
CA PRO A 441 -8.40 2.36 15.92
C PRO A 441 -8.18 2.01 14.44
N GLY A 442 -9.23 2.19 13.64
CA GLY A 442 -9.20 1.90 12.20
C GLY A 442 -9.30 0.43 11.83
N GLU A 443 -9.59 -0.48 12.78
CA GLU A 443 -9.84 -1.89 12.47
C GLU A 443 -11.05 -2.06 11.56
N GLY A 444 -10.88 -2.85 10.49
CA GLY A 444 -11.93 -3.04 9.49
C GLY A 444 -12.23 -1.80 8.62
N MET A 445 -11.37 -0.77 8.66
CA MET A 445 -11.59 0.52 8.02
C MET A 445 -10.31 0.98 7.28
N LEU A 446 -10.15 0.56 6.04
CA LEU A 446 -9.03 0.96 5.18
C LEU A 446 -9.42 2.05 4.17
N VAL A 447 -10.71 2.32 4.04
CA VAL A 447 -11.27 3.36 3.18
C VAL A 447 -12.23 4.24 3.97
N TYR A 448 -12.44 5.46 3.46
CA TYR A 448 -13.39 6.44 4.00
C TYR A 448 -14.56 6.65 3.03
N PRO A 449 -15.78 7.01 3.52
CA PRO A 449 -16.91 7.25 2.62
C PRO A 449 -16.64 8.48 1.72
N GLY A 450 -16.84 8.33 0.41
CA GLY A 450 -16.52 9.37 -0.57
C GLY A 450 -17.49 10.55 -0.60
N GLN A 451 -18.70 10.39 -0.07
CA GLN A 451 -19.76 11.40 -0.17
C GLN A 451 -19.34 12.76 0.40
N GLN A 452 -18.68 12.80 1.56
CA GLN A 452 -18.27 14.04 2.21
C GLN A 452 -17.21 14.82 1.41
N VAL A 453 -16.44 14.12 0.58
CA VAL A 453 -15.39 14.72 -0.27
C VAL A 453 -15.79 14.80 -1.75
N GLY A 454 -17.06 14.53 -2.08
CA GLY A 454 -17.58 14.65 -3.45
C GLY A 454 -17.16 13.50 -4.40
N VAL A 455 -16.66 12.39 -3.88
CA VAL A 455 -16.25 11.20 -4.63
C VAL A 455 -17.35 10.15 -4.60
N LYS A 456 -17.60 9.50 -5.72
CA LYS A 456 -18.48 8.32 -5.76
C LYS A 456 -17.77 7.12 -5.13
N GLY A 457 -18.48 6.40 -4.27
CA GLY A 457 -17.94 5.24 -3.58
C GLY A 457 -17.09 5.61 -2.37
N VAL A 458 -15.80 5.33 -2.41
CA VAL A 458 -14.88 5.47 -1.27
C VAL A 458 -13.59 6.18 -1.67
N VAL A 459 -12.86 6.67 -0.68
CA VAL A 459 -11.48 7.17 -0.83
C VAL A 459 -10.53 6.39 0.08
N ALA A 460 -9.29 6.23 -0.38
CA ALA A 460 -8.28 5.49 0.34
C ALA A 460 -7.85 6.18 1.65
N SER A 461 -7.39 5.39 2.62
CA SER A 461 -6.52 5.85 3.71
C SER A 461 -5.05 5.77 3.30
N MET A 462 -4.15 6.41 4.05
CA MET A 462 -2.70 6.20 3.92
C MET A 462 -2.32 4.72 4.11
N ARG A 463 -2.99 4.02 5.02
CA ARG A 463 -2.79 2.59 5.28
C ARG A 463 -3.03 1.73 4.03
N LEU A 464 -4.06 2.04 3.24
CA LEU A 464 -4.32 1.34 1.97
C LEU A 464 -3.22 1.63 0.93
N LYS A 465 -2.65 2.85 0.91
CA LYS A 465 -1.53 3.19 0.03
C LYS A 465 -0.26 2.39 0.39
N TRP A 466 0.06 2.27 1.68
CA TRP A 466 1.20 1.45 2.11
C TRP A 466 1.01 -0.05 1.84
N LEU A 467 -0.22 -0.57 1.92
CA LEU A 467 -0.52 -1.94 1.49
C LEU A 467 -0.28 -2.12 -0.01
N ARG A 468 -0.70 -1.16 -0.84
CA ARG A 468 -0.42 -1.12 -2.28
C ARG A 468 1.08 -1.21 -2.55
N ASP A 469 1.86 -0.34 -1.92
CA ASP A 469 3.32 -0.30 -2.10
C ASP A 469 3.97 -1.65 -1.75
N GLY A 470 3.45 -2.33 -0.72
CA GLY A 470 3.89 -3.69 -0.39
C GLY A 470 3.48 -4.75 -1.44
N VAL A 471 2.32 -4.62 -2.07
CA VAL A 471 1.92 -5.50 -3.18
C VAL A 471 2.81 -5.26 -4.40
N GLU A 472 3.20 -4.02 -4.67
CA GLU A 472 4.15 -3.68 -5.72
C GLU A 472 5.55 -4.22 -5.42
N ASP A 473 6.04 -4.15 -4.16
CA ASP A 473 7.28 -4.83 -3.72
C ASP A 473 7.24 -6.35 -3.97
N TYR A 474 6.10 -7.00 -3.74
CA TYR A 474 5.91 -8.42 -4.07
C TYR A 474 6.11 -8.69 -5.55
N ASP A 475 5.57 -7.85 -6.43
CA ASP A 475 5.71 -7.96 -7.87
C ASP A 475 7.17 -7.77 -8.33
N TYR A 476 7.94 -6.86 -7.71
CA TYR A 476 9.38 -6.73 -7.97
C TYR A 476 10.13 -8.03 -7.72
N VAL A 477 9.87 -8.66 -6.59
CA VAL A 477 10.49 -9.95 -6.24
C VAL A 477 10.09 -11.03 -7.26
N GLN A 478 8.83 -11.07 -7.69
CA GLN A 478 8.36 -12.04 -8.68
C GLN A 478 9.01 -11.81 -10.06
N ILE A 479 9.17 -10.56 -10.48
CA ILE A 479 9.85 -10.22 -11.73
C ILE A 479 11.31 -10.71 -11.69
N LEU A 480 12.02 -10.43 -10.58
CA LEU A 480 13.41 -10.83 -10.44
C LEU A 480 13.58 -12.37 -10.43
N LYS A 481 12.65 -13.09 -9.78
CA LYS A 481 12.56 -14.56 -9.87
C LYS A 481 12.35 -15.03 -11.31
N GLY A 482 11.41 -14.42 -12.02
CA GLY A 482 11.13 -14.71 -13.43
C GLY A 482 12.32 -14.49 -14.36
N LEU A 483 13.26 -13.61 -14.00
CA LEU A 483 14.53 -13.38 -14.67
C LEU A 483 15.64 -14.39 -14.27
N GLY A 484 15.30 -15.46 -13.56
CA GLY A 484 16.25 -16.51 -13.14
C GLY A 484 17.17 -16.09 -11.99
N LYS A 485 16.79 -15.09 -11.20
CA LYS A 485 17.55 -14.58 -10.04
C LYS A 485 16.82 -14.83 -8.71
N GLU A 486 16.22 -16.02 -8.57
CA GLU A 486 15.41 -16.35 -7.39
C GLU A 486 16.20 -16.24 -6.09
N ASP A 487 17.43 -16.76 -6.02
CA ASP A 487 18.26 -16.69 -4.82
C ASP A 487 18.51 -15.25 -4.37
N LEU A 488 18.85 -14.36 -5.32
CA LEU A 488 19.07 -12.95 -5.03
C LEU A 488 17.77 -12.26 -4.59
N ALA A 489 16.66 -12.53 -5.27
CA ALA A 489 15.34 -12.01 -4.92
C ALA A 489 14.94 -12.40 -3.49
N MET A 490 15.14 -13.67 -3.13
CA MET A 490 14.87 -14.18 -1.80
C MET A 490 15.85 -13.67 -0.74
N GLN A 491 17.12 -13.48 -1.09
CA GLN A 491 18.11 -12.85 -0.20
C GLN A 491 17.68 -11.43 0.16
N ILE A 492 17.26 -10.64 -0.84
CA ILE A 492 16.79 -9.27 -0.60
C ILE A 492 15.52 -9.29 0.25
N SER A 493 14.53 -10.13 -0.05
CA SER A 493 13.30 -10.22 0.74
C SER A 493 13.57 -10.57 2.20
N ARG A 494 14.41 -11.59 2.43
CA ARG A 494 14.74 -12.05 3.79
C ARG A 494 15.62 -11.08 4.57
N SER A 495 16.31 -10.16 3.92
CA SER A 495 17.10 -9.15 4.61
C SER A 495 16.25 -8.15 5.39
N VAL A 496 14.98 -7.96 5.01
CA VAL A 496 14.05 -7.01 5.65
C VAL A 496 12.83 -7.68 6.28
N GLY A 497 12.34 -8.79 5.73
CA GLY A 497 11.14 -9.49 6.22
C GLY A 497 11.26 -11.02 6.11
N PRO A 498 12.14 -11.69 6.88
CA PRO A 498 12.32 -13.13 6.78
C PRO A 498 11.12 -13.95 7.25
N ASP A 499 10.41 -13.49 8.27
CA ASP A 499 9.26 -14.17 8.86
C ASP A 499 8.38 -13.22 9.70
N TRP A 500 7.33 -13.76 10.34
CA TRP A 500 6.38 -12.99 11.15
C TRP A 500 6.98 -12.37 12.40
N THR A 501 8.08 -12.89 12.91
CA THR A 501 8.74 -12.47 14.16
C THR A 501 9.89 -11.51 13.88
N ASN A 502 10.68 -11.83 12.85
CA ASN A 502 11.92 -11.14 12.50
C ASN A 502 11.72 -10.31 11.24
N TRP A 503 11.37 -9.06 11.38
CA TRP A 503 11.24 -8.11 10.27
C TRP A 503 11.71 -6.71 10.70
N THR A 504 12.18 -5.94 9.73
CA THR A 504 12.69 -4.58 10.00
C THR A 504 11.56 -3.63 10.42
N ARG A 505 11.87 -2.72 11.32
CA ARG A 505 11.05 -1.55 11.68
C ARG A 505 11.58 -0.27 11.00
N ASP A 506 12.65 -0.40 10.24
CA ASP A 506 13.32 0.70 9.55
C ASP A 506 12.74 0.88 8.14
N ALA A 507 12.03 1.98 7.92
CA ALA A 507 11.50 2.37 6.62
C ALA A 507 12.61 2.52 5.56
N GLY A 508 13.79 3.01 5.95
CA GLY A 508 14.92 3.17 5.05
C GLY A 508 15.47 1.83 4.55
N ALA A 509 15.42 0.79 5.38
CA ALA A 509 15.82 -0.55 4.97
C ALA A 509 14.87 -1.14 3.92
N ILE A 510 13.56 -0.89 4.05
CA ILE A 510 12.55 -1.32 3.07
C ILE A 510 12.77 -0.61 1.73
N GLU A 511 12.93 0.72 1.74
CA GLU A 511 13.19 1.50 0.53
C GLU A 511 14.51 1.06 -0.15
N SER A 512 15.54 0.78 0.61
CA SER A 512 16.82 0.27 0.09
C SER A 512 16.67 -1.10 -0.56
N ALA A 513 15.85 -1.99 0.02
CA ALA A 513 15.56 -3.30 -0.56
C ALA A 513 14.79 -3.17 -1.89
N ARG A 514 13.74 -2.32 -1.94
CA ARG A 514 13.00 -2.02 -3.16
C ARG A 514 13.92 -1.41 -4.24
N GLN A 515 14.72 -0.40 -3.88
CA GLN A 515 15.67 0.23 -4.80
C GLN A 515 16.62 -0.80 -5.40
N LYS A 516 17.18 -1.69 -4.58
CA LYS A 516 18.08 -2.76 -5.04
C LYS A 516 17.38 -3.73 -6.00
N LEU A 517 16.14 -4.11 -5.75
CA LEU A 517 15.34 -4.93 -6.67
C LEU A 517 15.16 -4.20 -8.01
N GLY A 518 14.71 -2.95 -7.99
CA GLY A 518 14.46 -2.14 -9.18
C GLY A 518 15.71 -1.94 -10.04
N GLU A 519 16.83 -1.57 -9.44
CA GLU A 519 18.10 -1.38 -10.14
C GLU A 519 18.62 -2.69 -10.76
N THR A 520 18.47 -3.81 -10.03
CA THR A 520 18.89 -5.12 -10.54
C THR A 520 18.05 -5.54 -11.74
N ILE A 521 16.73 -5.37 -11.67
CA ILE A 521 15.82 -5.68 -12.79
C ILE A 521 16.12 -4.78 -13.98
N ASP A 522 16.25 -3.46 -13.77
CA ASP A 522 16.58 -2.46 -14.80
C ASP A 522 17.87 -2.82 -15.55
N GLN A 523 18.91 -3.20 -14.81
CA GLN A 523 20.19 -3.64 -15.38
C GLN A 523 20.05 -4.91 -16.24
N LEU A 524 19.34 -5.92 -15.73
CA LEU A 524 19.13 -7.18 -16.46
C LEU A 524 18.32 -6.97 -17.73
N MET A 525 17.28 -6.14 -17.68
CA MET A 525 16.44 -5.83 -18.85
C MET A 525 17.18 -4.99 -19.90
N THR A 526 18.07 -4.11 -19.47
CA THR A 526 18.86 -3.26 -20.37
C THR A 526 19.95 -4.07 -21.09
N THR A 527 20.61 -5.00 -20.38
CA THR A 527 21.67 -5.85 -20.97
C THR A 527 21.13 -6.96 -21.86
N SER A 528 19.87 -7.35 -21.69
CA SER A 528 19.21 -8.40 -22.49
C SER A 528 18.58 -7.86 -23.78
N ALA A 529 18.54 -6.55 -24.00
CA ALA A 529 18.07 -5.96 -25.26
C ALA A 529 19.05 -6.33 -26.40
N PRO A 530 18.59 -6.85 -27.57
CA PRO A 530 19.48 -7.12 -28.68
C PRO A 530 20.21 -5.84 -29.07
N THR A 531 21.52 -5.87 -29.07
CA THR A 531 22.33 -4.83 -29.70
C THR A 531 21.94 -4.77 -31.18
N THR A 532 21.19 -3.77 -31.61
CA THR A 532 21.00 -3.47 -33.00
C THR A 532 22.39 -3.16 -33.56
N ALA A 533 22.95 -4.10 -34.34
CA ALA A 533 24.20 -3.88 -35.03
C ALA A 533 24.06 -2.62 -35.89
N PRO A 534 25.04 -1.73 -35.91
CA PRO A 534 25.03 -0.58 -36.80
C PRO A 534 24.89 -1.09 -38.23
N SER A 535 23.89 -0.58 -38.96
CA SER A 535 23.68 -0.89 -40.38
C SER A 535 24.97 -0.61 -41.13
N GLY A 536 25.67 -1.70 -41.51
CA GLY A 536 26.86 -1.63 -42.31
C GLY A 536 26.58 -0.86 -43.61
N SER A 537 27.32 0.19 -43.81
CA SER A 537 27.43 0.91 -45.09
C SER A 537 27.69 -0.10 -46.22
N ARG A 538 26.78 -0.21 -47.19
CA ARG A 538 27.04 -0.90 -48.45
C ARG A 538 28.22 -0.22 -49.14
N PRO A 539 29.25 -0.96 -49.59
CA PRO A 539 30.24 -0.39 -50.51
C PRO A 539 29.55 -0.14 -51.85
N SER A 540 29.64 1.08 -52.33
CA SER A 540 29.39 1.42 -53.73
C SER A 540 30.48 0.78 -54.57
N GLY A 541 30.16 -0.30 -55.27
CA GLY A 541 30.99 -0.89 -56.31
C GLY A 541 30.52 -0.41 -57.69
N ASN A 542 31.46 0.05 -58.47
CA ASN A 542 31.38 0.47 -59.88
C ASN A 542 30.68 -0.53 -60.80
#